data_2812f39cce94c3bb3ebdc96a295f34d2
#
_entry.id   2812f39cce94c3bb3ebdc96a295f34d2
#
_cell.length_a   1.000
_cell.length_b   1.000
_cell.length_c   1.000
_cell.angle_alpha   90.00
_cell.angle_beta   90.00
_cell.angle_gamma   90.00
#
_symmetry.space_group_name_H-M   'P 1'
#
loop_
_entity.id
_entity.type
_entity.pdbx_description
1 polymer ?
#
loop_
_entity_poly.entity_id
_entity_poly.type
_entity_poly.pdbx_seq_one_letter_code
_entity_poly.pdbx_strand_id
1 'polypeptide(L)'
;MFSGAVLLIPLYKVLRTFGLLNTYQAMIVPGVAFLIPTAIWLLKSYFEKIPVDLEEAAFVDGASRVQILRHIIAPLSTPGLVVVGIYAFIGAYAQQFLFAITFNQKKEFMPIPSGLYEFIGYTTVKWNEMMAASLVGIAPCLLYTSPSPRDRQKSRMPSSA
;
A
#
# COMPACT_ATOMS: atom_id res chain seq x y z
N MET A 1 -4.74 0.00 19.38
CA MET A 1 -4.66 -0.61 18.04
C MET A 1 -5.34 -1.96 18.09
N PHE A 2 -6.45 -2.14 17.37
CA PHE A 2 -7.04 -3.47 17.23
C PHE A 2 -6.14 -4.32 16.32
N SER A 3 -5.82 -5.54 16.77
CA SER A 3 -5.10 -6.48 15.92
C SER A 3 -5.97 -6.84 14.72
N GLY A 4 -5.42 -6.75 13.51
CA GLY A 4 -6.14 -7.13 12.28
C GLY A 4 -6.71 -8.55 12.33
N ALA A 5 -6.08 -9.44 13.09
CA ALA A 5 -6.54 -10.81 13.28
C ALA A 5 -7.92 -10.90 13.98
N VAL A 6 -8.20 -10.01 14.92
CA VAL A 6 -9.51 -10.00 15.63
C VAL A 6 -10.66 -9.63 14.70
N LEU A 7 -10.38 -8.80 13.69
CA LEU A 7 -11.38 -8.35 12.73
C LEU A 7 -11.66 -9.37 11.62
N LEU A 8 -10.85 -10.43 11.49
CA LEU A 8 -11.05 -11.44 10.45
C LEU A 8 -12.41 -12.15 10.56
N ILE A 9 -12.81 -12.53 11.77
CA ILE A 9 -14.06 -13.27 12.00
C ILE A 9 -15.30 -12.43 11.62
N PRO A 10 -15.46 -11.18 12.11
CA PRO A 10 -16.59 -10.36 11.72
C PRO A 10 -16.56 -10.00 10.23
N LEU A 11 -15.39 -9.71 9.66
CA LEU A 11 -15.24 -9.45 8.22
C LEU A 11 -15.63 -10.66 7.37
N TYR A 12 -15.23 -11.86 7.78
CA TYR A 12 -15.64 -13.09 7.09
C TYR A 12 -17.15 -13.23 7.05
N LYS A 13 -17.84 -12.98 8.17
CA LYS A 13 -19.32 -13.04 8.23
C LYS A 13 -19.94 -12.02 7.28
N VAL A 14 -19.46 -10.79 7.28
CA VAL A 14 -19.96 -9.72 6.39
C VAL A 14 -19.76 -10.10 4.93
N LEU A 15 -18.54 -10.48 4.52
CA LEU A 15 -18.24 -10.87 3.16
C LEU A 15 -19.06 -12.09 2.70
N ARG A 16 -19.29 -13.03 3.61
CA ARG A 16 -20.15 -14.20 3.35
C ARG A 16 -21.60 -13.81 3.10
N THR A 17 -22.14 -12.87 3.90
CA THR A 17 -23.52 -12.38 3.73
C THR A 17 -23.71 -11.70 2.37
N PHE A 18 -22.70 -10.98 1.88
CA PHE A 18 -22.71 -10.34 0.56
C PHE A 18 -22.31 -11.29 -0.60
N GLY A 19 -21.97 -12.54 -0.31
CA GLY A 19 -21.56 -13.50 -1.35
C GLY A 19 -20.22 -13.17 -2.02
N LEU A 20 -19.38 -12.35 -1.38
CA LEU A 20 -18.11 -11.88 -1.94
C LEU A 20 -16.92 -12.81 -1.68
N LEU A 21 -17.12 -13.93 -0.96
CA LEU A 21 -16.05 -14.90 -0.73
C LEU A 21 -15.53 -15.49 -2.04
N ASN A 22 -14.24 -15.82 -2.10
CA ASN A 22 -13.57 -16.32 -3.30
C ASN A 22 -13.62 -15.37 -4.50
N THR A 23 -13.51 -14.06 -4.24
CA THR A 23 -13.43 -13.03 -5.26
C THR A 23 -12.27 -12.07 -4.94
N TYR A 24 -11.80 -11.33 -5.94
CA TYR A 24 -10.81 -10.25 -5.71
C TYR A 24 -11.33 -9.18 -4.73
N GLN A 25 -12.63 -8.94 -4.74
CA GLN A 25 -13.29 -7.95 -3.89
C GLN A 25 -13.16 -8.29 -2.40
N ALA A 26 -13.12 -9.59 -2.05
CA ALA A 26 -12.92 -10.03 -0.68
C ALA A 26 -11.59 -9.54 -0.06
N MET A 27 -10.58 -9.30 -0.88
CA MET A 27 -9.30 -8.75 -0.44
C MET A 27 -9.24 -7.23 -0.59
N ILE A 28 -9.75 -6.70 -1.70
CA ILE A 28 -9.68 -5.27 -2.02
C ILE A 28 -10.46 -4.44 -0.99
N VAL A 29 -11.69 -4.83 -0.67
CA VAL A 29 -12.56 -4.03 0.21
C VAL A 29 -11.97 -3.85 1.61
N PRO A 30 -11.57 -4.92 2.33
CA PRO A 30 -10.92 -4.76 3.63
C PRO A 30 -9.57 -4.05 3.51
N GLY A 31 -8.77 -4.37 2.50
CA GLY A 31 -7.47 -3.75 2.26
C GLY A 31 -7.58 -2.23 2.12
N VAL A 32 -8.51 -1.75 1.31
CA VAL A 32 -8.77 -0.32 1.12
C VAL A 32 -9.29 0.31 2.42
N ALA A 33 -10.19 -0.36 3.13
CA ALA A 33 -10.74 0.17 4.39
C ALA A 33 -9.66 0.41 5.46
N PHE A 34 -8.68 -0.46 5.56
CA PHE A 34 -7.55 -0.29 6.49
C PHE A 34 -6.50 0.71 5.99
N LEU A 35 -6.37 0.87 4.68
CA LEU A 35 -5.39 1.75 4.07
C LEU A 35 -5.82 3.23 4.15
N ILE A 36 -7.12 3.51 3.95
CA ILE A 36 -7.66 4.87 3.85
C ILE A 36 -7.23 5.77 5.02
N PRO A 37 -7.36 5.38 6.30
CA PRO A 37 -6.98 6.27 7.41
C PRO A 37 -5.53 6.71 7.35
N THR A 38 -4.62 5.78 7.06
CA THR A 38 -3.19 6.07 6.96
C THR A 38 -2.87 6.92 5.72
N ALA A 39 -3.52 6.63 4.60
CA ALA A 39 -3.36 7.39 3.36
C ALA A 39 -3.80 8.84 3.53
N ILE A 40 -4.94 9.07 4.19
CA ILE A 40 -5.45 10.42 4.49
C ILE A 40 -4.47 11.16 5.40
N TRP A 41 -3.96 10.51 6.44
CA TRP A 41 -3.01 11.12 7.36
C TRP A 41 -1.71 11.53 6.67
N LEU A 42 -1.17 10.66 5.81
CA LEU A 42 0.01 10.96 5.01
C LEU A 42 -0.25 12.12 4.04
N LEU A 43 -1.35 12.09 3.28
CA LEU A 43 -1.68 13.16 2.34
C LEU A 43 -1.91 14.49 3.05
N LYS A 44 -2.57 14.48 4.20
CA LYS A 44 -2.77 15.69 5.00
C LYS A 44 -1.43 16.36 5.31
N SER A 45 -0.42 15.59 5.74
CA SER A 45 0.92 16.12 6.05
C SER A 45 1.63 16.73 4.84
N TYR A 46 1.28 16.30 3.61
CA TYR A 46 1.80 16.91 2.40
C TYR A 46 1.03 18.19 2.02
N PHE A 47 -0.29 18.19 2.17
CA PHE A 47 -1.10 19.37 1.88
C PHE A 47 -0.81 20.53 2.82
N GLU A 48 -0.55 20.26 4.10
CA GLU A 48 -0.20 21.28 5.12
C GLU A 48 1.13 22.00 4.80
N LYS A 49 1.97 21.45 3.95
CA LYS A 49 3.22 22.10 3.50
C LYS A 49 3.04 23.07 2.35
N ILE A 50 1.87 23.09 1.72
CA ILE A 50 1.57 24.00 0.61
C ILE A 50 1.23 25.36 1.20
N PRO A 51 1.94 26.45 0.82
CA PRO A 51 1.63 27.79 1.30
C PRO A 51 0.21 28.23 0.93
N VAL A 52 -0.54 28.73 1.89
CA VAL A 52 -1.92 29.23 1.69
C VAL A 52 -1.95 30.41 0.73
N ASP A 53 -0.87 31.18 0.69
CA ASP A 53 -0.72 32.33 -0.21
C ASP A 53 -0.97 31.98 -1.68
N LEU A 54 -0.65 30.74 -2.10
CA LEU A 54 -0.89 30.28 -3.46
C LEU A 54 -2.39 30.10 -3.76
N GLU A 55 -3.16 29.67 -2.78
CA GLU A 55 -4.60 29.56 -2.90
C GLU A 55 -5.26 30.93 -2.95
N GLU A 56 -4.82 31.85 -2.07
CA GLU A 56 -5.32 33.20 -1.99
C GLU A 56 -5.03 34.01 -3.28
N ALA A 57 -3.81 33.91 -3.83
CA ALA A 57 -3.46 34.53 -5.08
C ALA A 57 -4.34 34.04 -6.24
N ALA A 58 -4.56 32.72 -6.31
CA ALA A 58 -5.43 32.14 -7.34
C ALA A 58 -6.90 32.57 -7.18
N PHE A 59 -7.39 32.76 -5.96
CA PHE A 59 -8.72 33.31 -5.72
C PHE A 59 -8.85 34.76 -6.22
N VAL A 60 -7.82 35.57 -6.00
CA VAL A 60 -7.79 36.97 -6.51
C VAL A 60 -7.79 36.97 -8.02
N ASP A 61 -7.13 36.00 -8.68
CA ASP A 61 -7.14 35.81 -10.15
C ASP A 61 -8.46 35.23 -10.67
N GLY A 62 -9.46 35.00 -9.80
CA GLY A 62 -10.80 34.55 -10.19
C GLY A 62 -10.92 33.06 -10.43
N ALA A 63 -9.93 32.24 -10.00
CA ALA A 63 -9.99 30.79 -10.14
C ALA A 63 -11.03 30.18 -9.19
N SER A 64 -11.83 29.25 -9.69
CA SER A 64 -12.74 28.46 -8.86
C SER A 64 -11.98 27.45 -8.00
N ARG A 65 -12.56 26.99 -6.88
CA ARG A 65 -11.95 26.01 -5.97
C ARG A 65 -11.51 24.72 -6.67
N VAL A 66 -12.27 24.27 -7.64
CA VAL A 66 -11.94 23.07 -8.42
C VAL A 66 -10.74 23.32 -9.34
N GLN A 67 -10.63 24.52 -9.92
CA GLN A 67 -9.47 24.91 -10.72
C GLN A 67 -8.20 25.01 -9.87
N ILE A 68 -8.28 25.60 -8.68
CA ILE A 68 -7.17 25.66 -7.73
C ILE A 68 -6.72 24.25 -7.34
N LEU A 69 -7.66 23.37 -6.99
CA LEU A 69 -7.35 21.99 -6.64
C LEU A 69 -6.64 21.25 -7.79
N ARG A 70 -7.16 21.39 -9.02
CA ARG A 70 -6.65 20.63 -10.17
C ARG A 70 -5.35 21.16 -10.74
N HIS A 71 -5.18 22.49 -10.76
CA HIS A 71 -4.06 23.12 -11.45
C HIS A 71 -2.92 23.53 -10.52
N ILE A 72 -3.20 23.73 -9.22
CA ILE A 72 -2.20 24.18 -8.27
C ILE A 72 -1.92 23.08 -7.24
N ILE A 73 -2.93 22.64 -6.47
CA ILE A 73 -2.71 21.73 -5.36
C ILE A 73 -2.33 20.33 -5.82
N ALA A 74 -3.05 19.78 -6.80
CA ALA A 74 -2.81 18.41 -7.26
C ALA A 74 -1.39 18.21 -7.83
N PRO A 75 -0.86 19.08 -8.74
CA PRO A 75 0.51 18.92 -9.21
C PRO A 75 1.57 19.14 -8.13
N LEU A 76 1.37 20.09 -7.22
CA LEU A 76 2.28 20.30 -6.07
C LEU A 76 2.26 19.12 -5.10
N SER A 77 1.13 18.42 -4.97
CA SER A 77 0.99 17.24 -4.10
C SER A 77 1.44 15.95 -4.75
N THR A 78 1.84 15.95 -6.02
CA THR A 78 2.28 14.74 -6.75
C THR A 78 3.31 13.92 -5.99
N PRO A 79 4.36 14.48 -5.35
CA PRO A 79 5.29 13.70 -4.55
C PRO A 79 4.61 12.97 -3.39
N GLY A 80 3.64 13.61 -2.74
CA GLY A 80 2.83 13.00 -1.67
C GLY A 80 1.96 11.85 -2.18
N LEU A 81 1.33 12.02 -3.34
CA LEU A 81 0.54 10.97 -3.99
C LEU A 81 1.40 9.76 -4.36
N VAL A 82 2.61 9.99 -4.85
CA VAL A 82 3.56 8.91 -5.14
C VAL A 82 3.90 8.14 -3.87
N VAL A 83 4.23 8.82 -2.77
CA VAL A 83 4.55 8.17 -1.49
C VAL A 83 3.38 7.34 -0.98
N VAL A 84 2.15 7.87 -1.04
CA VAL A 84 0.94 7.13 -0.65
C VAL A 84 0.69 5.94 -1.57
N GLY A 85 0.89 6.11 -2.88
CA GLY A 85 0.76 5.01 -3.86
C GLY A 85 1.71 3.86 -3.56
N ILE A 86 2.95 4.18 -3.21
CA ILE A 86 3.96 3.21 -2.80
C ILE A 86 3.57 2.49 -1.52
N TYR A 87 3.20 3.26 -0.50
CA TYR A 87 2.75 2.70 0.77
C TYR A 87 1.55 1.77 0.57
N ALA A 88 0.60 2.17 -0.28
CA ALA A 88 -0.54 1.35 -0.67
C ALA A 88 -0.12 0.05 -1.36
N PHE A 89 0.83 0.13 -2.30
CA PHE A 89 1.35 -1.03 -3.01
C PHE A 89 2.03 -2.02 -2.05
N ILE A 90 2.95 -1.53 -1.21
CA ILE A 90 3.64 -2.38 -0.22
C ILE A 90 2.64 -2.99 0.77
N GLY A 91 1.69 -2.20 1.26
CA GLY A 91 0.64 -2.66 2.15
C GLY A 91 -0.25 -3.74 1.52
N ALA A 92 -0.69 -3.53 0.29
CA ALA A 92 -1.48 -4.50 -0.45
C ALA A 92 -0.68 -5.77 -0.75
N TYR A 93 0.59 -5.64 -1.08
CA TYR A 93 1.44 -6.77 -1.42
C TYR A 93 1.81 -7.63 -0.19
N ALA A 94 2.21 -6.98 0.92
CA ALA A 94 2.74 -7.67 2.09
C ALA A 94 1.67 -8.09 3.11
N GLN A 95 0.65 -7.26 3.33
CA GLN A 95 -0.31 -7.47 4.41
C GLN A 95 -1.56 -8.27 4.01
N GLN A 96 -1.83 -8.44 2.73
CA GLN A 96 -3.03 -9.14 2.27
C GLN A 96 -2.96 -10.67 2.41
N PHE A 97 -1.83 -11.21 2.83
CA PHE A 97 -1.66 -12.64 3.08
C PHE A 97 -2.74 -13.23 3.99
N LEU A 98 -3.02 -12.58 5.12
CA LEU A 98 -4.02 -13.05 6.10
C LEU A 98 -5.44 -13.03 5.53
N PHE A 99 -5.78 -11.99 4.76
CA PHE A 99 -7.08 -11.87 4.11
C PHE A 99 -7.24 -12.89 2.98
N ALA A 100 -6.18 -13.10 2.21
CA ALA A 100 -6.19 -14.06 1.11
C ALA A 100 -6.44 -15.49 1.59
N ILE A 101 -5.72 -15.96 2.61
CA ILE A 101 -5.90 -17.30 3.17
C ILE A 101 -7.28 -17.46 3.81
N THR A 102 -7.80 -16.40 4.45
CA THR A 102 -9.06 -16.50 5.18
C THR A 102 -10.27 -16.40 4.27
N PHE A 103 -10.24 -15.54 3.25
CA PHE A 103 -11.41 -15.23 2.44
C PHE A 103 -11.42 -15.93 1.08
N ASN A 104 -10.25 -16.33 0.57
CA ASN A 104 -10.13 -16.99 -0.72
C ASN A 104 -9.51 -18.39 -0.56
N GLN A 105 -10.31 -19.40 -0.85
CA GLN A 105 -9.87 -20.81 -0.88
C GLN A 105 -9.45 -21.27 -2.29
N LYS A 106 -9.81 -20.50 -3.32
CA LYS A 106 -9.45 -20.81 -4.71
C LYS A 106 -8.09 -20.24 -5.04
N LYS A 107 -7.20 -21.06 -5.60
CA LYS A 107 -5.83 -20.69 -6.00
C LYS A 107 -5.76 -19.51 -6.97
N GLU A 108 -6.75 -19.38 -7.85
CA GLU A 108 -6.85 -18.32 -8.86
C GLU A 108 -6.87 -16.90 -8.27
N PHE A 109 -7.31 -16.76 -7.02
CA PHE A 109 -7.44 -15.48 -6.33
C PHE A 109 -6.37 -15.24 -5.25
N MET A 110 -5.37 -16.12 -5.18
CA MET A 110 -4.30 -15.98 -4.20
C MET A 110 -3.18 -15.06 -4.71
N PRO A 111 -2.78 -14.04 -3.95
CA PRO A 111 -1.61 -13.23 -4.27
C PRO A 111 -0.32 -14.05 -4.10
N ILE A 112 0.73 -13.63 -4.79
CA ILE A 112 2.04 -14.33 -4.81
C ILE A 112 2.56 -14.66 -3.41
N PRO A 113 2.54 -13.74 -2.41
CA PRO A 113 3.00 -14.06 -1.06
C PRO A 113 2.21 -15.18 -0.37
N SER A 114 0.93 -15.33 -0.70
CA SER A 114 0.10 -16.42 -0.17
C SER A 114 0.41 -17.77 -0.80
N GLY A 115 0.90 -17.78 -2.04
CA GLY A 115 1.35 -18.99 -2.73
C GLY A 115 2.54 -19.68 -2.03
N LEU A 116 3.34 -18.91 -1.27
CA LEU A 116 4.44 -19.48 -0.48
C LEU A 116 3.95 -20.47 0.57
N TYR A 117 2.73 -20.33 1.05
CA TYR A 117 2.16 -21.22 2.04
C TYR A 117 1.90 -22.63 1.50
N GLU A 118 1.77 -22.80 0.18
CA GLU A 118 1.58 -24.12 -0.45
C GLU A 118 2.82 -25.02 -0.37
N PHE A 119 4.01 -24.43 -0.18
CA PHE A 119 5.25 -25.20 -0.01
C PHE A 119 5.40 -25.77 1.41
N ILE A 120 4.51 -25.37 2.33
CA ILE A 120 4.44 -25.90 3.69
C ILE A 120 3.45 -27.06 3.68
N GLY A 121 3.96 -28.27 3.45
CA GLY A 121 3.15 -29.48 3.55
C GLY A 121 2.94 -29.92 4.99
N TYR A 122 1.96 -30.80 5.23
CA TYR A 122 1.64 -31.33 6.57
C TYR A 122 2.79 -32.13 7.20
N THR A 123 3.64 -32.75 6.40
CA THR A 123 4.71 -33.65 6.88
C THR A 123 6.11 -33.18 6.47
N THR A 124 6.22 -32.42 5.39
CA THR A 124 7.51 -31.96 4.86
C THR A 124 7.40 -30.55 4.32
N VAL A 125 8.41 -29.72 4.62
CA VAL A 125 8.54 -28.38 4.06
C VAL A 125 9.54 -28.45 2.90
N LYS A 126 9.12 -28.02 1.73
CA LYS A 126 10.00 -27.95 0.54
C LYS A 126 10.84 -26.67 0.57
N TRP A 127 11.85 -26.67 1.41
CA TRP A 127 12.68 -25.48 1.69
C TRP A 127 13.29 -24.86 0.43
N ASN A 128 13.79 -25.68 -0.49
CA ASN A 128 14.47 -25.20 -1.69
C ASN A 128 13.50 -24.43 -2.61
N GLU A 129 12.30 -24.99 -2.84
CA GLU A 129 11.27 -24.39 -3.68
C GLU A 129 10.70 -23.12 -3.01
N MET A 130 10.49 -23.17 -1.69
CA MET A 130 9.99 -22.03 -0.91
C MET A 130 10.98 -20.86 -0.93
N MET A 131 12.29 -21.12 -0.80
CA MET A 131 13.31 -20.08 -0.88
C MET A 131 13.39 -19.45 -2.27
N ALA A 132 13.34 -20.25 -3.34
CA ALA A 132 13.31 -19.75 -4.71
C ALA A 132 12.07 -18.89 -4.97
N ALA A 133 10.89 -19.35 -4.56
CA ALA A 133 9.64 -18.61 -4.69
C ALA A 133 9.66 -17.30 -3.86
N SER A 134 10.29 -17.31 -2.68
CA SER A 134 10.45 -16.11 -1.84
C SER A 134 11.29 -15.04 -2.51
N LEU A 135 12.36 -15.42 -3.23
CA LEU A 135 13.19 -14.47 -3.99
C LEU A 135 12.39 -13.78 -5.10
N VAL A 136 11.54 -14.55 -5.81
CA VAL A 136 10.65 -13.98 -6.83
C VAL A 136 9.61 -13.07 -6.16
N GLY A 137 9.05 -13.51 -5.03
CA GLY A 137 8.07 -12.73 -4.26
C GLY A 137 8.61 -11.42 -3.72
N ILE A 138 9.89 -11.34 -3.32
CA ILE A 138 10.48 -10.13 -2.75
C ILE A 138 11.00 -9.15 -3.82
N ALA A 139 11.17 -9.62 -5.07
CA ALA A 139 11.74 -8.83 -6.16
C ALA A 139 11.06 -7.46 -6.36
N PRO A 140 9.72 -7.33 -6.40
CA PRO A 140 9.08 -6.02 -6.55
C PRO A 140 9.39 -5.07 -5.37
N CYS A 141 9.49 -5.61 -4.15
CA CYS A 141 9.84 -4.82 -2.97
C CYS A 141 11.30 -4.35 -3.02
N LEU A 142 12.23 -5.21 -3.45
CA LEU A 142 13.65 -4.86 -3.57
C LEU A 142 13.91 -3.81 -4.65
N LEU A 143 13.24 -3.91 -5.80
CA LEU A 143 13.34 -2.91 -6.87
C LEU A 143 12.93 -1.52 -6.38
N TYR A 144 11.96 -1.49 -5.46
CA TYR A 144 11.41 -0.25 -4.96
C TYR A 144 12.19 0.32 -3.77
N THR A 145 12.67 -0.53 -2.86
CA THR A 145 13.42 -0.13 -1.66
C THR A 145 14.91 0.06 -1.94
N SER A 146 15.38 -0.24 -3.16
CA SER A 146 16.78 -0.04 -3.53
C SER A 146 17.14 1.46 -3.44
N PRO A 147 18.13 1.84 -2.61
CA PRO A 147 18.50 3.24 -2.44
C PRO A 147 18.96 3.83 -3.78
N SER A 148 18.36 4.97 -4.13
CA SER A 148 18.75 5.73 -5.32
C SER A 148 20.25 6.02 -5.32
N PRO A 149 20.93 6.05 -6.49
CA PRO A 149 22.32 6.47 -6.58
C PRO A 149 22.60 7.83 -5.92
N ARG A 150 21.59 8.71 -5.89
CA ARG A 150 21.65 10.03 -5.23
C ARG A 150 21.75 9.95 -3.71
N ASP A 151 21.12 8.96 -3.08
CA ASP A 151 21.18 8.79 -1.63
C ASP A 151 22.53 8.23 -1.18
N ARG A 152 23.18 7.42 -2.03
CA ARG A 152 24.56 6.93 -1.80
C ARG A 152 25.58 8.04 -1.85
N GLN A 153 25.37 9.08 -2.66
CA GLN A 153 26.27 10.25 -2.70
C GLN A 153 26.16 11.11 -1.44
N LYS A 154 24.94 11.31 -0.91
CA LYS A 154 24.74 12.08 0.32
C LYS A 154 25.35 11.41 1.55
N SER A 155 25.32 10.08 1.64
CA SER A 155 25.92 9.34 2.75
C SER A 155 27.47 9.32 2.72
N ARG A 156 28.08 9.73 1.59
CA ARG A 156 29.55 9.82 1.44
C ARG A 156 30.10 11.23 1.66
N MET A 157 29.25 12.24 1.83
CA MET A 157 29.74 13.57 2.19
C MET A 157 30.11 13.58 3.67
N PRO A 158 31.40 13.80 4.03
CA PRO A 158 31.77 13.99 5.42
C PRO A 158 31.02 15.23 5.93
N SER A 159 30.40 15.10 7.11
CA SER A 159 29.88 16.25 7.81
C SER A 159 31.03 17.20 8.03
N SER A 160 31.10 18.27 7.23
CA SER A 160 32.03 19.35 7.48
C SER A 160 31.68 19.94 8.84
N ALA A 161 32.63 19.79 9.75
CA ALA A 161 32.61 20.39 11.09
C ALA A 161 32.47 21.91 11.00
#